data_5d9a44a003e9a1463b0dd2fef3842884
#
_entry.id   5d9a44a003e9a1463b0dd2fef3842884
#
_cell.length_a   1.000
_cell.length_b   1.000
_cell.length_c   1.000
_cell.angle_alpha   90.00
_cell.angle_beta   90.00
_cell.angle_gamma   90.00
#
_symmetry.space_group_name_H-M   'P 1'
#
loop_
_entity.id
_entity.type
_entity.pdbx_description
1 polymer ?
#
loop_
_entity_poly.entity_id
_entity_poly.type
_entity_poly.pdbx_seq_one_letter_code
_entity_poly.pdbx_strand_id
1 'polypeptide(L)'
;MRLNLSSQIVLNKVPVEFYKPKTTVEYSEISRMEKIHTDIFASMAEGASHVADGIETGIKAAQHDGKFYVMALGTGSSLNAVYDELIRRYENKTLSFRNVVVFNAYEYYPLQKESSVRTINQLKERFLNHVDIAEQNIFTLDGFVAQEAVQDCCRLYEQRIKTFGGLDIALIGIGRSGNIAANEPGSGIQSMTRLILIGNTSREEMENSEQTKETLPPCSLTMGIATLLSAKTVYLTAWGEEK
;
A
#
# COMPACT_ATOMS: atom_id res chain seq x y z
N MET A 1 28.28 -7.44 -14.58
CA MET A 1 28.68 -6.39 -13.63
C MET A 1 27.41 -5.70 -13.18
N ARG A 2 26.88 -5.99 -11.98
CA ARG A 2 25.70 -5.28 -11.44
C ARG A 2 26.19 -3.93 -10.94
N LEU A 3 25.73 -2.85 -11.54
CA LEU A 3 25.92 -1.49 -11.03
C LEU A 3 25.07 -1.36 -9.74
N ASN A 4 25.73 -1.41 -8.60
CA ASN A 4 25.10 -1.11 -7.32
C ASN A 4 25.06 0.42 -7.19
N LEU A 5 24.00 1.05 -7.72
CA LEU A 5 23.84 2.50 -7.70
C LEU A 5 23.50 3.03 -6.30
N SER A 6 22.88 2.21 -5.45
CA SER A 6 22.51 2.61 -4.08
C SER A 6 23.72 2.90 -3.20
N SER A 7 24.85 2.21 -3.40
CA SER A 7 26.09 2.47 -2.66
C SER A 7 26.80 3.78 -3.03
N GLN A 8 26.35 4.49 -4.07
CA GLN A 8 26.94 5.75 -4.54
C GLN A 8 26.15 6.98 -4.05
N ILE A 9 24.93 6.81 -3.55
CA ILE A 9 24.12 7.91 -3.03
C ILE A 9 24.38 8.03 -1.52
N VAL A 10 25.21 9.00 -1.16
CA VAL A 10 25.48 9.30 0.24
C VAL A 10 24.76 10.61 0.57
N LEU A 11 23.67 10.54 1.31
CA LEU A 11 22.78 11.68 1.62
C LEU A 11 23.52 12.88 2.24
N ASN A 12 24.61 12.65 2.99
CA ASN A 12 25.43 13.74 3.52
C ASN A 12 26.25 14.51 2.45
N LYS A 13 26.30 14.01 1.21
CA LYS A 13 26.91 14.69 0.05
C LYS A 13 25.87 15.39 -0.82
N VAL A 14 24.60 15.16 -0.57
CA VAL A 14 23.52 15.88 -1.27
C VAL A 14 23.22 17.13 -0.47
N PRO A 15 23.30 18.33 -1.07
CA PRO A 15 22.95 19.56 -0.37
C PRO A 15 21.55 19.48 0.24
N VAL A 16 21.41 19.95 1.50
CA VAL A 16 20.16 19.86 2.26
C VAL A 16 19.00 20.55 1.55
N GLU A 17 19.28 21.60 0.81
CA GLU A 17 18.33 22.35 0.00
C GLU A 17 17.63 21.51 -1.07
N PHE A 18 18.25 20.41 -1.55
CA PHE A 18 17.65 19.51 -2.53
C PHE A 18 16.58 18.57 -1.96
N TYR A 19 16.56 18.36 -0.65
CA TYR A 19 15.55 17.49 -0.02
C TYR A 19 14.86 18.11 1.20
N LYS A 20 15.32 19.29 1.66
CA LYS A 20 14.67 20.09 2.71
C LYS A 20 14.64 21.56 2.30
N PRO A 21 13.85 21.94 1.29
CA PRO A 21 13.75 23.33 0.87
C PRO A 21 13.24 24.21 2.00
N LYS A 22 13.86 25.37 2.18
CA LYS A 22 13.53 26.34 3.23
C LYS A 22 12.55 27.41 2.77
N THR A 23 12.42 27.58 1.46
CA THR A 23 11.56 28.62 0.87
C THR A 23 10.62 28.03 -0.17
N THR A 24 9.50 28.72 -0.40
CA THR A 24 8.54 28.36 -1.46
C THR A 24 9.18 28.36 -2.86
N VAL A 25 10.18 29.21 -3.08
CA VAL A 25 10.91 29.29 -4.36
C VAL A 25 11.79 28.05 -4.55
N GLU A 26 12.59 27.69 -3.56
CA GLU A 26 13.42 26.47 -3.58
C GLU A 26 12.54 25.21 -3.78
N TYR A 27 11.42 25.12 -3.07
CA TYR A 27 10.44 24.04 -3.27
C TYR A 27 9.91 24.00 -4.70
N SER A 28 9.58 25.14 -5.28
CA SER A 28 9.10 25.25 -6.66
C SER A 28 10.16 24.83 -7.68
N GLU A 29 11.43 25.16 -7.45
CA GLU A 29 12.53 24.77 -8.32
C GLU A 29 12.80 23.26 -8.29
N ILE A 30 12.79 22.66 -7.10
CA ILE A 30 12.99 21.22 -6.92
C ILE A 30 11.81 20.44 -7.52
N SER A 31 10.58 20.80 -7.16
CA SER A 31 9.37 20.11 -7.62
C SER A 31 9.10 20.26 -9.12
N ARG A 32 9.70 21.23 -9.78
CA ARG A 32 9.54 21.43 -11.25
C ARG A 32 10.01 20.24 -12.07
N MET A 33 11.01 19.49 -11.59
CA MET A 33 11.54 18.30 -12.25
C MET A 33 10.97 17.00 -11.70
N GLU A 34 10.26 17.06 -10.58
CA GLU A 34 9.60 15.89 -9.98
C GLU A 34 8.32 15.58 -10.73
N LYS A 35 8.19 14.33 -11.15
CA LYS A 35 6.94 13.81 -11.71
C LYS A 35 5.99 13.29 -10.62
N ILE A 36 6.54 12.98 -9.45
CA ILE A 36 5.83 12.51 -8.25
C ILE A 36 6.41 13.31 -7.09
N HIS A 37 5.53 13.93 -6.29
CA HIS A 37 5.97 14.59 -5.07
C HIS A 37 6.64 13.58 -4.13
N THR A 38 7.85 13.90 -3.65
CA THR A 38 8.66 13.01 -2.84
C THR A 38 9.12 13.71 -1.57
N ASP A 39 8.71 13.18 -0.41
CA ASP A 39 9.17 13.63 0.90
C ASP A 39 10.25 12.68 1.43
N ILE A 40 11.39 13.23 1.83
CA ILE A 40 12.52 12.48 2.36
C ILE A 40 12.66 12.77 3.86
N PHE A 41 12.64 11.70 4.66
CA PHE A 41 12.72 11.77 6.12
C PHE A 41 14.05 11.22 6.62
N ALA A 42 14.52 11.75 7.75
CA ALA A 42 15.76 11.29 8.37
C ALA A 42 15.63 9.88 8.99
N SER A 43 14.41 9.45 9.29
CA SER A 43 14.12 8.12 9.83
C SER A 43 12.79 7.57 9.34
N MET A 44 12.67 6.24 9.35
CA MET A 44 11.43 5.53 9.05
C MET A 44 10.30 5.95 10.00
N ALA A 45 10.60 6.19 11.28
CA ALA A 45 9.61 6.61 12.27
C ALA A 45 9.03 8.01 11.98
N GLU A 46 9.88 8.95 11.55
CA GLU A 46 9.45 10.29 11.15
C GLU A 46 8.52 10.23 9.93
N GLY A 47 8.91 9.47 8.89
CA GLY A 47 8.07 9.30 7.70
C GLY A 47 6.78 8.55 7.99
N ALA A 48 6.82 7.53 8.84
CA ALA A 48 5.62 6.80 9.25
C ALA A 48 4.64 7.70 10.01
N SER A 49 5.16 8.55 10.91
CA SER A 49 4.34 9.55 11.63
C SER A 49 3.69 10.55 10.67
N HIS A 50 4.44 11.05 9.68
CA HIS A 50 3.90 11.96 8.65
C HIS A 50 2.74 11.33 7.87
N VAL A 51 2.90 10.08 7.41
CA VAL A 51 1.83 9.35 6.72
C VAL A 51 0.62 9.15 7.63
N ALA A 52 0.87 8.76 8.90
CA ALA A 52 -0.19 8.57 9.89
C ALA A 52 -0.94 9.86 10.22
N ASP A 53 -0.29 11.04 10.21
CA ASP A 53 -0.93 12.35 10.37
C ASP A 53 -1.96 12.62 9.27
N GLY A 54 -1.59 12.33 8.01
CA GLY A 54 -2.51 12.47 6.88
C GLY A 54 -3.70 11.53 6.97
N ILE A 55 -3.47 10.27 7.35
CA ILE A 55 -4.53 9.26 7.54
C ILE A 55 -5.46 9.66 8.68
N GLU A 56 -4.91 10.04 9.84
CA GLU A 56 -5.69 10.50 11.00
C GLU A 56 -6.56 11.70 10.67
N THR A 57 -5.99 12.68 9.96
CA THR A 57 -6.72 13.88 9.52
C THR A 57 -7.89 13.50 8.62
N GLY A 58 -7.67 12.61 7.65
CA GLY A 58 -8.73 12.13 6.76
C GLY A 58 -9.82 11.35 7.47
N ILE A 59 -9.46 10.44 8.38
CA ILE A 59 -10.44 9.68 9.19
C ILE A 59 -11.30 10.63 10.04
N LYS A 60 -10.68 11.60 10.73
CA LYS A 60 -11.39 12.55 11.59
C LYS A 60 -12.32 13.47 10.78
N ALA A 61 -11.88 13.93 9.61
CA ALA A 61 -12.72 14.71 8.72
C ALA A 61 -13.94 13.92 8.23
N ALA A 62 -13.75 12.66 7.83
CA ALA A 62 -14.85 11.78 7.43
C ALA A 62 -15.79 11.49 8.60
N GLN A 63 -15.28 11.30 9.82
CA GLN A 63 -16.09 11.13 11.04
C GLN A 63 -16.96 12.35 11.30
N HIS A 64 -16.39 13.56 11.22
CA HIS A 64 -17.11 14.81 11.38
C HIS A 64 -18.25 14.94 10.38
N ASP A 65 -18.02 14.50 9.14
CA ASP A 65 -19.01 14.55 8.07
C ASP A 65 -20.02 13.39 8.10
N GLY A 66 -19.91 12.46 9.04
CA GLY A 66 -20.74 11.26 9.11
C GLY A 66 -20.54 10.28 7.95
N LYS A 67 -19.34 10.26 7.35
CA LYS A 67 -18.98 9.45 6.19
C LYS A 67 -17.99 8.32 6.56
N PHE A 68 -17.93 7.32 5.70
CA PHE A 68 -16.83 6.37 5.74
C PHE A 68 -15.55 6.98 5.17
N TYR A 69 -14.40 6.54 5.70
CA TYR A 69 -13.08 6.79 5.14
C TYR A 69 -12.59 5.48 4.50
N VAL A 70 -12.40 5.48 3.20
CA VAL A 70 -12.19 4.28 2.39
C VAL A 70 -10.72 4.14 2.05
N MET A 71 -10.10 3.06 2.55
CA MET A 71 -8.67 2.82 2.44
C MET A 71 -8.37 1.59 1.58
N ALA A 72 -7.51 1.73 0.57
CA ALA A 72 -6.82 0.61 -0.04
C ALA A 72 -5.52 0.34 0.72
N LEU A 73 -5.34 -0.86 1.24
CA LEU A 73 -4.18 -1.22 2.05
C LEU A 73 -3.39 -2.36 1.41
N GLY A 74 -2.08 -2.20 1.32
CA GLY A 74 -1.16 -3.26 0.94
C GLY A 74 -0.58 -3.99 2.15
N THR A 75 0.19 -5.04 1.87
CA THR A 75 1.07 -5.71 2.82
C THR A 75 2.53 -5.47 2.43
N GLY A 76 3.45 -5.76 3.35
CA GLY A 76 4.89 -5.64 3.11
C GLY A 76 5.62 -4.77 4.13
N SER A 77 6.93 -4.99 4.24
CA SER A 77 7.78 -4.39 5.27
C SER A 77 7.76 -2.86 5.28
N SER A 78 7.60 -2.23 4.11
CA SER A 78 7.55 -0.77 4.02
C SER A 78 6.33 -0.14 4.69
N LEU A 79 5.28 -0.91 4.95
CA LEU A 79 4.03 -0.42 5.57
C LEU A 79 4.01 -0.64 7.08
N ASN A 80 4.85 -1.54 7.60
CA ASN A 80 4.83 -1.94 8.99
C ASN A 80 4.95 -0.76 9.97
N ALA A 81 5.87 0.17 9.71
CA ALA A 81 6.07 1.33 10.58
C ALA A 81 4.85 2.26 10.62
N VAL A 82 4.12 2.38 9.49
CA VAL A 82 2.88 3.16 9.43
C VAL A 82 1.78 2.46 10.22
N TYR A 83 1.65 1.14 10.08
CA TYR A 83 0.68 0.37 10.85
C TYR A 83 0.96 0.42 12.35
N ASP A 84 2.22 0.31 12.77
CA ASP A 84 2.62 0.44 14.18
C ASP A 84 2.23 1.81 14.75
N GLU A 85 2.47 2.87 14.00
CA GLU A 85 2.12 4.22 14.41
C GLU A 85 0.59 4.43 14.49
N LEU A 86 -0.17 3.89 13.55
CA LEU A 86 -1.64 3.94 13.58
C LEU A 86 -2.21 3.15 14.77
N ILE A 87 -1.66 1.96 15.06
CA ILE A 87 -2.04 1.16 16.24
C ILE A 87 -1.73 1.95 17.52
N ARG A 88 -0.54 2.53 17.64
CA ARG A 88 -0.16 3.36 18.78
C ARG A 88 -1.14 4.51 19.02
N ARG A 89 -1.60 5.18 17.96
CA ARG A 89 -2.60 6.25 18.05
C ARG A 89 -3.96 5.73 18.52
N TYR A 90 -4.36 4.57 18.08
CA TYR A 90 -5.59 3.90 18.54
C TYR A 90 -5.48 3.52 20.02
N GLU A 91 -4.41 2.89 20.45
CA GLU A 91 -4.18 2.50 21.85
C GLU A 91 -4.16 3.72 22.79
N ASN A 92 -3.57 4.82 22.34
CA ASN A 92 -3.58 6.09 23.06
C ASN A 92 -4.94 6.84 23.01
N LYS A 93 -5.96 6.25 22.36
CA LYS A 93 -7.32 6.80 22.23
C LYS A 93 -7.38 8.16 21.52
N THR A 94 -6.39 8.46 20.69
CA THR A 94 -6.36 9.68 19.87
C THR A 94 -7.05 9.48 18.52
N LEU A 95 -7.18 8.21 18.06
CA LEU A 95 -7.76 7.81 16.80
C LEU A 95 -8.69 6.60 16.99
N SER A 96 -9.82 6.58 16.27
CA SER A 96 -10.73 5.43 16.15
C SER A 96 -10.98 5.16 14.68
N PHE A 97 -11.12 3.88 14.32
CA PHE A 97 -11.30 3.43 12.95
C PHE A 97 -12.73 2.94 12.66
N ARG A 98 -13.71 3.25 13.52
CA ARG A 98 -15.09 2.76 13.38
C ARG A 98 -15.79 3.12 12.07
N ASN A 99 -15.40 4.26 11.47
CA ASN A 99 -15.90 4.70 10.17
C ASN A 99 -14.97 4.33 9.01
N VAL A 100 -13.99 3.47 9.24
CA VAL A 100 -13.06 3.04 8.19
C VAL A 100 -13.60 1.83 7.45
N VAL A 101 -13.44 1.86 6.13
CA VAL A 101 -13.66 0.73 5.21
C VAL A 101 -12.33 0.38 4.57
N VAL A 102 -11.97 -0.87 4.59
CA VAL A 102 -10.70 -1.38 4.06
C VAL A 102 -10.93 -2.25 2.84
N PHE A 103 -10.17 -1.97 1.81
CA PHE A 103 -10.00 -2.81 0.63
C PHE A 103 -8.56 -3.31 0.57
N ASN A 104 -8.36 -4.64 0.61
CA ASN A 104 -7.03 -5.23 0.47
C ASN A 104 -6.52 -5.07 -0.96
N ALA A 105 -5.31 -4.53 -1.14
CA ALA A 105 -4.80 -4.12 -2.46
C ALA A 105 -4.54 -5.30 -3.41
N TYR A 106 -4.24 -6.49 -2.90
CA TYR A 106 -4.03 -7.70 -3.69
C TYR A 106 -4.22 -8.97 -2.88
N GLU A 107 -4.45 -10.11 -3.57
CA GLU A 107 -4.49 -11.43 -2.98
C GLU A 107 -3.86 -12.46 -3.92
N TYR A 108 -3.19 -13.46 -3.38
CA TYR A 108 -2.62 -14.55 -4.19
C TYR A 108 -3.70 -15.40 -4.88
N TYR A 109 -3.35 -15.95 -6.04
CA TYR A 109 -4.27 -16.77 -6.85
C TYR A 109 -3.53 -17.87 -7.63
N PRO A 110 -4.07 -19.09 -7.76
CA PRO A 110 -5.20 -19.60 -6.96
C PRO A 110 -4.76 -19.96 -5.53
N LEU A 111 -5.60 -19.71 -4.56
CA LEU A 111 -5.38 -20.15 -3.18
C LEU A 111 -6.05 -21.50 -2.91
N GLN A 112 -5.48 -22.27 -1.99
CA GLN A 112 -6.10 -23.44 -1.41
C GLN A 112 -6.77 -23.08 -0.08
N LYS A 113 -7.82 -23.83 0.33
CA LYS A 113 -8.63 -23.50 1.53
C LYS A 113 -7.79 -23.28 2.80
N GLU A 114 -6.68 -23.99 2.91
CA GLU A 114 -5.83 -24.00 4.12
C GLU A 114 -4.56 -23.17 3.93
N SER A 115 -4.51 -22.35 2.85
CA SER A 115 -3.34 -21.55 2.54
C SER A 115 -3.04 -20.53 3.65
N SER A 116 -1.81 -20.57 4.16
CA SER A 116 -1.31 -19.67 5.18
C SER A 116 -0.86 -18.33 4.61
N VAL A 117 -0.63 -18.26 3.29
CA VAL A 117 -0.04 -17.08 2.62
C VAL A 117 -1.05 -16.02 2.21
N ARG A 118 -2.29 -16.10 2.68
CA ARG A 118 -3.32 -15.09 2.38
C ARG A 118 -2.90 -13.71 2.83
N THR A 119 -2.90 -12.77 1.90
CA THR A 119 -2.48 -11.39 2.19
C THR A 119 -3.42 -10.70 3.19
N ILE A 120 -4.72 -11.06 3.17
CA ILE A 120 -5.66 -10.54 4.16
C ILE A 120 -5.34 -11.02 5.58
N ASN A 121 -4.82 -12.24 5.76
CA ASN A 121 -4.42 -12.73 7.07
C ASN A 121 -3.21 -11.94 7.60
N GLN A 122 -2.21 -11.70 6.74
CA GLN A 122 -1.06 -10.86 7.08
C GLN A 122 -1.51 -9.45 7.49
N LEU A 123 -2.45 -8.85 6.74
CA LEU A 123 -2.99 -7.54 7.07
C LEU A 123 -3.76 -7.54 8.38
N LYS A 124 -4.53 -8.61 8.65
CA LYS A 124 -5.24 -8.80 9.93
C LYS A 124 -4.25 -8.91 11.10
N GLU A 125 -3.26 -9.77 10.99
CA GLU A 125 -2.25 -9.97 12.04
C GLU A 125 -1.43 -8.71 12.29
N ARG A 126 -1.10 -7.98 11.22
CA ARG A 126 -0.25 -6.80 11.31
C ARG A 126 -0.95 -5.54 11.74
N PHE A 127 -2.24 -5.39 11.41
CA PHE A 127 -2.97 -4.14 11.63
C PHE A 127 -4.42 -4.33 12.06
N LEU A 128 -5.25 -5.05 11.27
CA LEU A 128 -6.69 -4.95 11.44
C LEU A 128 -7.20 -5.52 12.77
N ASN A 129 -6.54 -6.53 13.32
CA ASN A 129 -6.91 -7.11 14.63
C ASN A 129 -6.55 -6.21 15.83
N HIS A 130 -5.78 -5.14 15.60
CA HIS A 130 -5.31 -4.24 16.66
C HIS A 130 -6.12 -2.94 16.77
N VAL A 131 -7.11 -2.76 15.89
CA VAL A 131 -7.92 -1.54 15.82
C VAL A 131 -9.41 -1.85 15.73
N ASP A 132 -10.30 -0.86 15.86
CA ASP A 132 -11.75 -1.03 15.95
C ASP A 132 -12.49 -0.98 14.59
N ILE A 133 -11.86 -1.48 13.52
CA ILE A 133 -12.51 -1.63 12.21
C ILE A 133 -13.53 -2.77 12.29
N ALA A 134 -14.78 -2.51 11.90
CA ALA A 134 -15.80 -3.53 11.87
C ALA A 134 -15.52 -4.58 10.77
N GLU A 135 -15.65 -5.87 11.05
CA GLU A 135 -15.34 -6.96 10.11
C GLU A 135 -16.12 -6.84 8.78
N GLN A 136 -17.40 -6.39 8.84
CA GLN A 136 -18.20 -6.13 7.63
C GLN A 136 -17.66 -5.00 6.74
N ASN A 137 -16.73 -4.21 7.22
CA ASN A 137 -16.08 -3.11 6.48
C ASN A 137 -14.73 -3.53 5.88
N ILE A 138 -14.37 -4.82 5.97
CA ILE A 138 -13.12 -5.34 5.43
C ILE A 138 -13.42 -6.15 4.18
N PHE A 139 -12.91 -5.71 3.04
CA PHE A 139 -13.09 -6.33 1.74
C PHE A 139 -11.77 -6.87 1.21
N THR A 140 -11.79 -8.09 0.71
CA THR A 140 -10.64 -8.73 0.07
C THR A 140 -11.02 -9.29 -1.29
N LEU A 141 -10.06 -9.41 -2.18
CA LEU A 141 -10.18 -10.18 -3.41
C LEU A 141 -10.27 -11.68 -3.06
N ASP A 142 -11.12 -12.41 -3.77
CA ASP A 142 -11.32 -13.83 -3.50
C ASP A 142 -10.31 -14.69 -4.25
N GLY A 143 -9.24 -15.10 -3.55
CA GLY A 143 -8.22 -15.99 -4.10
C GLY A 143 -8.68 -17.45 -4.35
N PHE A 144 -9.91 -17.79 -3.93
CA PHE A 144 -10.49 -19.13 -4.12
C PHE A 144 -11.48 -19.20 -5.30
N VAL A 145 -11.76 -18.08 -5.93
CA VAL A 145 -12.72 -17.99 -7.02
C VAL A 145 -12.32 -18.91 -8.19
N ALA A 146 -13.29 -19.57 -8.81
CA ALA A 146 -13.04 -20.37 -10.01
C ALA A 146 -12.50 -19.49 -11.15
N GLN A 147 -11.65 -20.05 -12.01
CA GLN A 147 -10.96 -19.31 -13.06
C GLN A 147 -11.93 -18.56 -13.99
N GLU A 148 -13.06 -19.16 -14.30
CA GLU A 148 -14.09 -18.59 -15.15
C GLU A 148 -14.76 -17.35 -14.53
N ALA A 149 -14.78 -17.27 -13.20
CA ALA A 149 -15.41 -16.17 -12.45
C ALA A 149 -14.42 -15.07 -12.02
N VAL A 150 -13.14 -15.19 -12.34
CA VAL A 150 -12.09 -14.20 -11.96
C VAL A 150 -12.41 -12.80 -12.44
N GLN A 151 -12.85 -12.66 -13.71
CA GLN A 151 -13.18 -11.34 -14.24
C GLN A 151 -14.36 -10.70 -13.51
N ASP A 152 -15.39 -11.49 -13.21
CA ASP A 152 -16.55 -11.01 -12.46
C ASP A 152 -16.18 -10.66 -11.02
N CYS A 153 -15.33 -11.44 -10.35
CA CYS A 153 -14.78 -11.12 -9.04
C CYS A 153 -14.09 -9.75 -9.06
N CYS A 154 -13.18 -9.51 -9.99
CA CYS A 154 -12.48 -8.24 -10.13
C CYS A 154 -13.44 -7.08 -10.43
N ARG A 155 -14.42 -7.26 -11.32
CA ARG A 155 -15.42 -6.27 -11.65
C ARG A 155 -16.31 -5.90 -10.45
N LEU A 156 -16.75 -6.89 -9.69
CA LEU A 156 -17.54 -6.70 -8.47
C LEU A 156 -16.76 -5.97 -7.39
N TYR A 157 -15.46 -6.25 -7.28
CA TYR A 157 -14.57 -5.54 -6.36
C TYR A 157 -14.48 -4.04 -6.68
N GLU A 158 -14.29 -3.68 -7.95
CA GLU A 158 -14.32 -2.29 -8.43
C GLU A 158 -15.68 -1.63 -8.20
N GLN A 159 -16.78 -2.35 -8.43
CA GLN A 159 -18.11 -1.83 -8.13
C GLN A 159 -18.29 -1.58 -6.64
N ARG A 160 -17.78 -2.46 -5.78
CA ARG A 160 -17.84 -2.28 -4.33
C ARG A 160 -17.11 -1.03 -3.88
N ILE A 161 -15.92 -0.76 -4.42
CA ILE A 161 -15.19 0.50 -4.16
C ILE A 161 -16.07 1.70 -4.54
N LYS A 162 -16.72 1.66 -5.71
CA LYS A 162 -17.60 2.75 -6.17
C LYS A 162 -18.83 2.94 -5.28
N THR A 163 -19.39 1.88 -4.67
CA THR A 163 -20.54 2.02 -3.75
C THR A 163 -20.21 2.82 -2.50
N PHE A 164 -18.94 2.85 -2.08
CA PHE A 164 -18.46 3.68 -0.98
C PHE A 164 -18.00 5.08 -1.41
N GLY A 165 -18.15 5.43 -2.70
CA GLY A 165 -17.76 6.74 -3.23
C GLY A 165 -16.32 6.81 -3.75
N GLY A 166 -15.65 5.68 -3.91
CA GLY A 166 -14.25 5.57 -4.32
C GLY A 166 -13.29 5.45 -3.13
N LEU A 167 -11.99 5.48 -3.41
CA LEU A 167 -10.93 5.41 -2.40
C LEU A 167 -10.58 6.82 -1.90
N ASP A 168 -10.56 7.01 -0.59
CA ASP A 168 -9.99 8.21 0.02
C ASP A 168 -8.46 8.14 0.01
N ILE A 169 -7.91 6.95 0.29
CA ILE A 169 -6.47 6.75 0.34
C ILE A 169 -6.08 5.38 -0.22
N ALA A 170 -4.91 5.33 -0.88
CA ALA A 170 -4.17 4.11 -1.15
C ALA A 170 -2.84 4.17 -0.39
N LEU A 171 -2.63 3.24 0.55
CA LEU A 171 -1.39 3.07 1.31
C LEU A 171 -0.69 1.82 0.81
N ILE A 172 0.39 2.00 0.08
CA ILE A 172 1.10 0.95 -0.64
C ILE A 172 2.62 1.12 -0.50
N GLY A 173 3.32 0.01 -0.59
CA GLY A 173 4.78 -0.02 -0.66
C GLY A 173 5.26 -0.29 -2.08
N ILE A 174 6.57 -0.12 -2.29
CA ILE A 174 7.25 -0.54 -3.51
C ILE A 174 8.10 -1.78 -3.22
N GLY A 175 8.03 -2.78 -4.09
CA GLY A 175 8.88 -3.97 -4.02
C GLY A 175 10.24 -3.74 -4.71
N ARG A 176 11.16 -4.68 -4.54
CA ARG A 176 12.53 -4.62 -5.09
C ARG A 176 12.55 -4.63 -6.63
N SER A 177 11.56 -5.23 -7.27
CA SER A 177 11.38 -5.19 -8.73
C SER A 177 10.79 -3.87 -9.24
N GLY A 178 10.34 -2.98 -8.34
CA GLY A 178 9.55 -1.80 -8.67
C GLY A 178 8.05 -2.09 -8.76
N ASN A 179 7.60 -3.25 -8.31
CA ASN A 179 6.18 -3.59 -8.26
C ASN A 179 5.44 -2.78 -7.20
N ILE A 180 4.18 -2.45 -7.48
CA ILE A 180 3.26 -1.70 -6.62
C ILE A 180 2.01 -2.55 -6.39
N ALA A 181 1.68 -2.88 -5.15
CA ALA A 181 0.82 -4.01 -4.83
C ALA A 181 1.39 -5.25 -5.55
N ALA A 182 0.59 -5.98 -6.38
CA ALA A 182 1.18 -7.01 -7.23
C ALA A 182 1.37 -6.56 -8.70
N ASN A 183 1.27 -5.26 -9.01
CA ASN A 183 1.51 -4.76 -10.36
C ASN A 183 3.00 -4.74 -10.67
N GLU A 184 3.43 -5.59 -11.58
CA GLU A 184 4.81 -5.64 -12.07
C GLU A 184 5.15 -4.44 -12.97
N PRO A 185 6.45 -4.08 -13.12
CA PRO A 185 6.89 -3.09 -14.08
C PRO A 185 6.36 -3.36 -15.48
N GLY A 186 5.89 -2.32 -16.16
CA GLY A 186 5.21 -2.44 -17.44
C GLY A 186 3.68 -2.55 -17.34
N SER A 187 3.12 -2.63 -16.13
CA SER A 187 1.66 -2.53 -15.93
C SER A 187 1.13 -1.21 -16.47
N GLY A 188 0.08 -1.30 -17.30
CA GLY A 188 -0.50 -0.10 -17.93
C GLY A 188 -1.15 0.84 -16.91
N ILE A 189 -0.98 2.15 -17.09
CA ILE A 189 -1.54 3.18 -16.20
C ILE A 189 -3.08 3.14 -16.12
N GLN A 190 -3.74 2.61 -17.15
CA GLN A 190 -5.20 2.45 -17.21
C GLN A 190 -5.69 1.10 -16.67
N SER A 191 -4.79 0.28 -16.11
CA SER A 191 -5.18 -1.04 -15.63
C SER A 191 -6.08 -0.93 -14.40
N MET A 192 -7.19 -1.66 -14.44
CA MET A 192 -8.12 -1.86 -13.34
C MET A 192 -7.76 -3.13 -12.56
N THR A 193 -8.55 -3.47 -11.54
CA THR A 193 -8.38 -4.73 -10.79
C THR A 193 -8.43 -5.94 -11.74
N ARG A 194 -7.43 -6.81 -11.65
CA ARG A 194 -7.22 -7.93 -12.58
C ARG A 194 -6.35 -9.04 -12.03
N LEU A 195 -6.36 -10.16 -12.70
CA LEU A 195 -5.38 -11.24 -12.54
C LEU A 195 -4.07 -10.85 -13.22
N ILE A 196 -2.95 -11.09 -12.53
CA ILE A 196 -1.60 -10.93 -13.10
C ILE A 196 -0.73 -12.14 -12.76
N LEU A 197 0.32 -12.33 -13.55
CA LEU A 197 1.40 -13.27 -13.24
C LEU A 197 2.45 -12.55 -12.41
N ILE A 198 2.87 -13.15 -11.29
CA ILE A 198 3.91 -12.60 -10.42
C ILE A 198 5.27 -12.88 -11.05
N GLY A 199 6.09 -11.84 -11.21
CA GLY A 199 7.45 -11.96 -11.74
C GLY A 199 8.38 -12.71 -10.78
N ASN A 200 9.44 -13.33 -11.31
CA ASN A 200 10.35 -14.15 -10.51
C ASN A 200 10.99 -13.37 -9.36
N THR A 201 11.46 -12.15 -9.60
CA THR A 201 12.07 -11.30 -8.57
C THR A 201 11.09 -10.97 -7.44
N SER A 202 9.86 -10.61 -7.78
CA SER A 202 8.81 -10.35 -6.80
C SER A 202 8.45 -11.60 -6.02
N ARG A 203 8.40 -12.75 -6.67
CA ARG A 203 8.14 -14.04 -6.03
C ARG A 203 9.24 -14.39 -5.03
N GLU A 204 10.52 -14.29 -5.42
CA GLU A 204 11.67 -14.53 -4.54
C GLU A 204 11.65 -13.58 -3.31
N GLU A 205 11.31 -12.30 -3.52
CA GLU A 205 11.18 -11.34 -2.42
C GLU A 205 10.07 -11.78 -1.44
N MET A 206 8.90 -12.13 -1.95
CA MET A 206 7.75 -12.55 -1.16
C MET A 206 8.04 -13.85 -0.41
N GLU A 207 8.61 -14.87 -1.07
CA GLU A 207 8.98 -16.14 -0.45
C GLU A 207 10.01 -15.97 0.67
N ASN A 208 10.98 -15.06 0.51
CA ASN A 208 11.96 -14.74 1.53
C ASN A 208 11.37 -13.94 2.70
N SER A 209 10.34 -13.12 2.47
CA SER A 209 9.72 -12.27 3.49
C SER A 209 8.70 -13.00 4.36
N GLU A 210 8.02 -14.00 3.82
CA GLU A 210 6.87 -14.63 4.49
C GLU A 210 7.22 -15.73 5.47
N GLN A 211 8.49 -16.16 5.55
CA GLN A 211 8.92 -17.26 6.43
C GLN A 211 8.04 -18.53 6.35
N THR A 212 7.27 -18.66 5.26
CA THR A 212 6.36 -19.79 5.05
C THR A 212 7.08 -20.92 4.32
N LYS A 213 6.65 -22.15 4.60
CA LYS A 213 7.08 -23.34 3.85
C LYS A 213 6.18 -23.60 2.63
N GLU A 214 5.12 -22.82 2.49
CA GLU A 214 4.19 -22.95 1.41
C GLU A 214 4.73 -22.22 0.16
N THR A 215 4.69 -22.92 -0.98
CA THR A 215 5.05 -22.29 -2.25
C THR A 215 3.99 -21.26 -2.64
N LEU A 216 4.42 -20.05 -2.93
CA LEU A 216 3.49 -18.99 -3.35
C LEU A 216 2.81 -19.31 -4.68
N PRO A 217 1.52 -18.99 -4.81
CA PRO A 217 0.83 -19.09 -6.09
C PRO A 217 1.50 -18.27 -7.19
N PRO A 218 1.42 -18.71 -8.46
CA PRO A 218 2.10 -18.02 -9.55
C PRO A 218 1.46 -16.69 -9.95
N CYS A 219 0.23 -16.46 -9.53
CA CYS A 219 -0.56 -15.30 -9.93
C CYS A 219 -1.08 -14.54 -8.71
N SER A 220 -1.59 -13.35 -8.95
CA SER A 220 -2.29 -12.53 -7.97
C SER A 220 -3.47 -11.81 -8.62
N LEU A 221 -4.54 -11.66 -7.86
CA LEU A 221 -5.58 -10.67 -8.10
C LEU A 221 -5.12 -9.36 -7.48
N THR A 222 -5.03 -8.29 -8.24
CA THR A 222 -4.52 -7.02 -7.73
C THR A 222 -5.33 -5.82 -8.20
N MET A 223 -5.52 -4.84 -7.34
CA MET A 223 -5.94 -3.51 -7.79
C MET A 223 -4.96 -3.03 -8.87
N GLY A 224 -5.49 -2.56 -9.99
CA GLY A 224 -4.66 -2.02 -11.07
C GLY A 224 -4.15 -0.61 -10.74
N ILE A 225 -3.24 -0.13 -11.58
CA ILE A 225 -2.65 1.20 -11.41
C ILE A 225 -3.72 2.29 -11.45
N ALA A 226 -4.69 2.21 -12.38
CA ALA A 226 -5.79 3.18 -12.45
C ALA A 226 -6.66 3.14 -11.19
N THR A 227 -6.93 1.95 -10.63
CA THR A 227 -7.69 1.81 -9.38
C THR A 227 -6.97 2.49 -8.23
N LEU A 228 -5.68 2.22 -8.05
CA LEU A 228 -4.87 2.83 -6.98
C LEU A 228 -4.76 4.35 -7.14
N LEU A 229 -4.53 4.83 -8.37
CA LEU A 229 -4.43 6.27 -8.67
C LEU A 229 -5.78 7.00 -8.62
N SER A 230 -6.92 6.29 -8.56
CA SER A 230 -8.23 6.89 -8.35
C SER A 230 -8.46 7.35 -6.90
N ALA A 231 -7.61 6.94 -5.97
CA ALA A 231 -7.66 7.41 -4.59
C ALA A 231 -7.38 8.92 -4.53
N LYS A 232 -8.06 9.62 -3.60
CA LYS A 232 -7.83 11.07 -3.39
C LYS A 232 -6.41 11.37 -2.96
N THR A 233 -5.79 10.44 -2.20
CA THR A 233 -4.40 10.50 -1.79
C THR A 233 -3.74 9.12 -1.97
N VAL A 234 -2.52 9.09 -2.50
CA VAL A 234 -1.73 7.87 -2.61
C VAL A 234 -0.44 8.08 -1.81
N TYR A 235 -0.21 7.25 -0.81
CA TYR A 235 1.07 7.14 -0.13
C TYR A 235 1.81 5.90 -0.64
N LEU A 236 2.94 6.14 -1.31
CA LEU A 236 3.89 5.11 -1.70
C LEU A 236 5.09 5.19 -0.75
N THR A 237 5.25 4.19 0.11
CA THR A 237 6.32 4.18 1.11
C THR A 237 7.48 3.29 0.71
N ALA A 238 8.70 3.79 0.96
CA ALA A 238 9.94 3.04 0.73
C ALA A 238 10.95 3.39 1.84
N TRP A 239 11.55 2.40 2.46
CA TRP A 239 12.52 2.58 3.54
C TRP A 239 13.77 1.73 3.30
N GLY A 240 14.94 2.34 3.55
CA GLY A 240 16.23 1.66 3.43
C GLY A 240 16.75 1.54 2.01
N GLU A 241 17.94 0.97 1.89
CA GLU A 241 18.70 0.90 0.61
C GLU A 241 18.22 -0.22 -0.32
N GLU A 242 17.36 -1.11 0.17
CA GLU A 242 16.90 -2.28 -0.61
C GLU A 242 15.62 -2.01 -1.43
N LYS A 243 15.08 -0.77 -1.39
CA LYS A 243 13.83 -0.38 -2.07
C LYS A 243 14.09 0.56 -3.25
#